data_9885a1011375088040dfa80c0f0a0377
#
_entry.id   9885a1011375088040dfa80c0f0a0377
#
_cell.length_a   1.000
_cell.length_b   1.000
_cell.length_c   1.000
_cell.angle_alpha   90.00
_cell.angle_beta   90.00
_cell.angle_gamma   90.00
#
_symmetry.space_group_name_H-M   'P 1'
#
loop_
_entity.id
_entity.type
_entity.pdbx_description
1 polymer ?
#
loop_
_entity_poly.entity_id
_entity_poly.type
_entity_poly.pdbx_seq_one_letter_code
_entity_poly.pdbx_strand_id
1 'polypeptide(L)'
;MTWQLEFSKAATKDLKKLAAAGLKSKTQELLNVLRGNPLQNPPPYEKLIGELAGLYSRRINRQHRLVYRIHEDEKLVDVLRMWTHYE
;
A
#
# COMPACT_ATOMS: atom_id res chain seq x y z
N MET A 1 0.82 18.83 -0.31
CA MET A 1 2.17 18.29 -0.13
C MET A 1 2.21 16.83 -0.56
N THR A 2 3.33 16.42 -1.09
CA THR A 2 3.47 15.08 -1.66
C THR A 2 4.28 14.21 -0.73
N TRP A 3 3.80 13.01 -0.50
CA TRP A 3 4.52 12.01 0.27
C TRP A 3 5.42 11.21 -0.66
N GLN A 4 6.59 10.84 -0.18
CA GLN A 4 7.50 9.98 -0.92
C GLN A 4 7.14 8.52 -0.68
N LEU A 5 7.19 7.71 -1.74
CA LEU A 5 6.95 6.27 -1.62
C LEU A 5 8.25 5.52 -1.79
N GLU A 6 8.48 4.54 -0.92
CA GLU A 6 9.57 3.59 -1.07
C GLU A 6 8.99 2.19 -1.12
N PHE A 7 9.60 1.32 -1.90
CA PHE A 7 9.10 -0.04 -2.12
C PHE A 7 10.14 -1.05 -1.66
N SER A 8 9.70 -2.03 -0.86
CA SER A 8 10.56 -3.15 -0.50
C SER A 8 10.81 -4.01 -1.73
N LYS A 9 11.79 -4.91 -1.65
CA LYS A 9 12.03 -5.88 -2.72
C LYS A 9 10.78 -6.71 -3.00
N ALA A 10 10.11 -7.14 -1.95
CA ALA A 10 8.88 -7.93 -2.08
C ALA A 10 7.80 -7.10 -2.78
N ALA A 11 7.63 -5.83 -2.40
CA ALA A 11 6.65 -4.97 -3.03
C ALA A 11 6.95 -4.74 -4.51
N THR A 12 8.21 -4.58 -4.86
CA THR A 12 8.61 -4.41 -6.26
C THR A 12 8.26 -5.63 -7.09
N LYS A 13 8.49 -6.82 -6.56
CA LYS A 13 8.10 -8.07 -7.23
C LYS A 13 6.59 -8.18 -7.34
N ASP A 14 5.89 -7.81 -6.27
CA ASP A 14 4.44 -7.86 -6.25
C ASP A 14 3.83 -6.94 -7.30
N LEU A 15 4.43 -5.78 -7.51
CA LEU A 15 3.95 -4.84 -8.52
C LEU A 15 3.98 -5.46 -9.92
N LYS A 16 5.01 -6.21 -10.24
CA LYS A 16 5.10 -6.92 -11.52
C LYS A 16 3.99 -7.96 -11.65
N LYS A 17 3.71 -8.68 -10.56
CA LYS A 17 2.64 -9.67 -10.56
C LYS A 17 1.27 -9.01 -10.76
N LEU A 18 1.06 -7.88 -10.11
CA LEU A 18 -0.20 -7.13 -10.25
C LEU A 18 -0.39 -6.64 -11.68
N ALA A 19 0.67 -6.15 -12.31
CA ALA A 19 0.61 -5.73 -13.70
C ALA A 19 0.24 -6.89 -14.61
N ALA A 20 0.86 -8.05 -14.40
CA ALA A 20 0.55 -9.25 -15.17
C ALA A 20 -0.89 -9.73 -14.96
N ALA A 21 -1.46 -9.46 -13.80
CA ALA A 21 -2.83 -9.86 -13.47
C ALA A 21 -3.88 -8.82 -13.92
N GLY A 22 -3.45 -7.75 -14.60
CA GLY A 22 -4.36 -6.72 -15.07
C GLY A 22 -4.79 -5.72 -14.01
N LEU A 23 -4.05 -5.64 -12.90
CA LEU A 23 -4.41 -4.78 -11.78
C LEU A 23 -3.54 -3.52 -11.68
N LYS A 24 -2.78 -3.22 -12.73
CA LYS A 24 -1.84 -2.10 -12.71
C LYS A 24 -2.55 -0.76 -12.48
N SER A 25 -3.63 -0.50 -13.20
CA SER A 25 -4.35 0.77 -13.08
C SER A 25 -4.88 0.99 -11.68
N LYS A 26 -5.50 -0.04 -11.10
CA LYS A 26 -6.06 0.08 -9.77
C LYS A 26 -4.98 0.26 -8.71
N THR A 27 -3.87 -0.45 -8.87
CA THR A 27 -2.72 -0.31 -7.97
C THR A 27 -2.15 1.10 -8.07
N GLN A 28 -2.01 1.62 -9.28
CA GLN A 28 -1.49 2.96 -9.49
C GLN A 28 -2.37 4.02 -8.85
N GLU A 29 -3.69 3.86 -8.94
CA GLU A 29 -4.62 4.77 -8.28
C GLU A 29 -4.40 4.82 -6.77
N LEU A 30 -4.24 3.65 -6.15
CA LEU A 30 -3.99 3.57 -4.71
C LEU A 30 -2.66 4.21 -4.33
N LEU A 31 -1.62 3.97 -5.13
CA LEU A 31 -0.32 4.58 -4.88
C LEU A 31 -0.40 6.11 -4.98
N ASN A 32 -1.18 6.62 -5.91
CA ASN A 32 -1.39 8.05 -6.03
C ASN A 32 -2.11 8.62 -4.82
N VAL A 33 -3.07 7.87 -4.26
CA VAL A 33 -3.73 8.26 -3.02
C VAL A 33 -2.71 8.39 -1.89
N LEU A 34 -1.81 7.41 -1.77
CA LEU A 34 -0.79 7.45 -0.73
C LEU A 34 0.14 8.66 -0.87
N ARG A 35 0.48 9.02 -2.11
CA ARG A 35 1.32 10.20 -2.36
C ARG A 35 0.65 11.49 -1.91
N GLY A 36 -0.66 11.58 -2.08
CA GLY A 36 -1.41 12.76 -1.67
C GLY A 36 -1.65 12.79 -0.17
N ASN A 37 -2.14 11.69 0.36
CA ASN A 37 -2.42 11.56 1.79
C ASN A 37 -2.60 10.08 2.14
N PRO A 38 -1.62 9.45 2.81
CA PRO A 38 -1.69 8.03 3.11
C PRO A 38 -2.83 7.64 4.06
N LEU A 39 -3.46 8.60 4.70
CA LEU A 39 -4.61 8.36 5.58
C LEU A 39 -5.93 8.81 4.95
N GLN A 40 -5.93 9.11 3.65
CA GLN A 40 -7.15 9.53 2.97
C GLN A 40 -8.22 8.43 3.02
N ASN A 41 -9.44 8.82 3.30
CA ASN A 41 -10.59 7.95 3.37
C ASN A 41 -11.81 8.71 2.83
N PRO A 42 -12.51 8.28 1.78
CA PRO A 42 -12.23 7.09 0.97
C PRO A 42 -11.00 7.24 0.06
N PRO A 43 -10.43 6.16 -0.44
CA PRO A 43 -10.84 4.77 -0.20
C PRO A 43 -10.49 4.29 1.20
N PRO A 44 -11.19 3.26 1.71
CA PRO A 44 -10.97 2.82 3.09
C PRO A 44 -9.62 2.14 3.29
N TYR A 45 -9.13 2.23 4.51
CA TYR A 45 -7.92 1.52 4.91
C TYR A 45 -8.16 0.92 6.29
N GLU A 46 -7.31 -0.03 6.67
CA GLU A 46 -7.36 -0.66 7.97
C GLU A 46 -6.03 -0.49 8.68
N LYS A 47 -6.10 -0.22 9.99
CA LYS A 47 -4.91 -0.30 10.84
C LYS A 47 -4.75 -1.74 11.29
N LEU A 48 -3.57 -2.28 11.10
CA LEU A 48 -3.30 -3.64 11.53
C LEU A 48 -2.93 -3.65 13.01
N ILE A 49 -3.22 -4.76 13.68
CA ILE A 49 -3.02 -4.90 15.12
C ILE A 49 -2.13 -6.09 15.43
N GLY A 50 -1.79 -6.26 16.72
CA GLY A 50 -0.96 -7.37 17.17
C GLY A 50 0.47 -7.21 16.68
N GLU A 51 1.02 -8.26 16.11
CA GLU A 51 2.38 -8.25 15.61
C GLU A 51 2.58 -7.30 14.44
N LEU A 52 1.48 -6.95 13.78
CA LEU A 52 1.50 -6.05 12.62
C LEU A 52 1.14 -4.61 12.99
N ALA A 53 1.09 -4.30 14.27
CA ALA A 53 0.76 -2.96 14.73
C ALA A 53 1.73 -1.93 14.11
N GLY A 54 1.17 -0.81 13.69
CA GLY A 54 1.96 0.23 13.01
C GLY A 54 1.91 0.13 11.50
N LEU A 55 1.31 -0.93 10.96
CA LEU A 55 1.12 -1.08 9.52
C LEU A 55 -0.32 -0.76 9.14
N TYR A 56 -0.50 -0.39 7.89
CA TYR A 56 -1.81 -0.09 7.31
C TYR A 56 -2.04 -0.96 6.09
N SER A 57 -3.29 -1.22 5.79
CA SER A 57 -3.67 -2.06 4.66
C SER A 57 -4.79 -1.41 3.86
N ARG A 58 -4.68 -1.43 2.54
CA ARG A 58 -5.75 -1.03 1.64
C ARG A 58 -6.02 -2.17 0.67
N ARG A 59 -7.28 -2.38 0.34
CA ARG A 59 -7.67 -3.45 -0.57
C ARG A 59 -7.42 -3.03 -2.02
N ILE A 60 -6.68 -3.83 -2.77
CA ILE A 60 -6.53 -3.66 -4.22
C ILE A 60 -7.70 -4.34 -4.92
N ASN A 61 -7.98 -5.58 -4.53
CA ASN A 61 -9.15 -6.33 -4.97
C ASN A 61 -9.51 -7.33 -3.89
N ARG A 62 -10.29 -8.36 -4.21
CA ARG A 62 -10.71 -9.35 -3.23
C ARG A 62 -9.55 -10.11 -2.60
N GLN A 63 -8.49 -10.34 -3.37
CA GLN A 63 -7.39 -11.20 -2.95
C GLN A 63 -6.17 -10.43 -2.48
N HIS A 64 -5.93 -9.26 -3.05
CA HIS A 64 -4.65 -8.58 -2.89
C HIS A 64 -4.82 -7.29 -2.11
N ARG A 65 -3.87 -7.02 -1.22
CA ARG A 65 -3.86 -5.83 -0.40
C ARG A 65 -2.52 -5.13 -0.49
N LEU A 66 -2.60 -3.81 -0.42
CA LEU A 66 -1.45 -2.95 -0.33
C LEU A 66 -1.16 -2.73 1.15
N VAL A 67 0.00 -3.18 1.61
CA VAL A 67 0.40 -3.04 3.02
C VAL A 67 1.55 -2.05 3.10
N TYR A 68 1.43 -1.07 3.98
CA TYR A 68 2.40 0.01 4.05
C TYR A 68 2.56 0.53 5.46
N ARG A 69 3.69 1.22 5.69
CA ARG A 69 3.99 1.90 6.95
C ARG A 69 4.16 3.38 6.67
N ILE A 70 3.67 4.21 7.57
CA ILE A 70 3.73 5.66 7.43
C ILE A 70 4.80 6.22 8.39
N HIS A 71 5.72 7.00 7.83
CA HIS A 71 6.71 7.75 8.60
C HIS A 71 6.38 9.23 8.48
N GLU A 72 5.62 9.73 9.44
CA GLU A 72 5.10 11.11 9.36
C GLU A 72 6.19 12.17 9.40
N ASP A 73 7.21 11.97 10.21
CA ASP A 73 8.29 12.93 10.34
C ASP A 73 9.03 13.14 9.02
N GLU A 74 9.15 12.08 8.24
CA GLU A 74 9.88 12.10 6.97
C GLU A 74 8.97 12.30 5.77
N LYS A 75 7.66 12.33 5.97
CA LYS A 75 6.69 12.34 4.88
C LYS A 75 6.94 11.20 3.90
N LEU A 76 7.17 10.03 4.45
CA LEU A 76 7.57 8.84 3.71
C LEU A 76 6.60 7.69 3.97
N VAL A 77 6.24 6.99 2.92
CA VAL A 77 5.44 5.76 3.01
C VAL A 77 6.27 4.60 2.49
N ASP A 78 6.48 3.60 3.34
CA ASP A 78 7.13 2.35 2.95
C ASP A 78 6.07 1.38 2.50
N VAL A 79 6.07 1.03 1.21
CA VAL A 79 5.17 0.01 0.68
C VAL A 79 5.86 -1.34 0.85
N LEU A 80 5.28 -2.18 1.69
CA LEU A 80 5.91 -3.44 2.09
C LEU A 80 5.45 -4.64 1.26
N ARG A 81 4.18 -4.72 0.95
CA ARG A 81 3.62 -5.80 0.13
C ARG A 81 2.45 -5.27 -0.68
N MET A 82 2.21 -5.89 -1.83
CA MET A 82 1.09 -5.50 -2.71
C MET A 82 0.36 -6.69 -3.33
N TRP A 83 0.81 -7.91 -3.10
CA TRP A 83 0.22 -9.07 -3.76
C TRP A 83 -0.60 -9.93 -2.82
N THR A 84 -0.07 -10.20 -1.65
CA THR A 84 -0.72 -11.11 -0.72
C THR A 84 -1.69 -10.35 0.20
N HIS A 85 -2.59 -11.08 0.86
CA HIS A 85 -3.43 -10.51 1.89
C HIS A 85 -3.03 -11.10 3.23
N TYR A 86 -3.29 -10.34 4.29
CA TYR A 86 -3.05 -10.78 5.65
C TYR A 86 -4.35 -11.20 6.28
N GLU A 87 -4.29 -12.25 7.03
CA GLU A 87 -5.45 -12.74 7.78
C GLU A 87 -5.28 -12.47 9.25
#